data_d9fd5a1544f7c23cca605002faa4024f
#
_entry.id   d9fd5a1544f7c23cca605002faa4024f
#
_cell.length_a   1.000
_cell.length_b   1.000
_cell.length_c   1.000
_cell.angle_alpha   90.00
_cell.angle_beta   90.00
_cell.angle_gamma   90.00
#
_symmetry.space_group_name_H-M   'P 1'
#
loop_
_entity.id
_entity.type
_entity.pdbx_description
1 polymer ?
#
loop_
_entity_poly.entity_id
_entity_poly.type
_entity_poly.pdbx_seq_one_letter_code
_entity_poly.pdbx_strand_id
1 'polypeptide(L)'
;MSKVRIGFVGVGSMGQCAHLRNYVTVGECEVVAIAELRPKLGGLVAQRYGIGRVYPDHRQMLDREKLDGLVVSQHFQLHSTLLPELFEADIPVFTEKPLAGHIAGGQRILDALASHDTWHMVGYHKRSDPATRYAVAQIDELKKSGELGGLQYVRITMPAGDWIAGGFADLITTDEAMPALETEAPASDMDAETFGHYVEFVNYYIHQVNLMRHLLGEPYRVTHADPSGVLLTIESAGGVPGVIEMSPYTTSIDWQESALIAFEHGCVRLDLPAPLAAHRPGAVEVFKDPGGGVGPTTVRPTLPWVHAMKQQAINFVAAIRGGCAPPCDAAEAMEDLKVARDYIRLRYGK
;
A
#
# COMPACT_ATOMS: atom_id res chain seq x y z
N MET A 1 -14.18 22.29 13.03
CA MET A 1 -14.30 20.84 13.35
C MET A 1 -13.13 20.42 14.23
N SER A 2 -13.35 19.50 15.18
CA SER A 2 -12.26 18.92 15.97
C SER A 2 -11.27 18.16 15.08
N LYS A 3 -10.02 18.08 15.51
CA LYS A 3 -9.02 17.24 14.84
C LYS A 3 -9.31 15.76 15.08
N VAL A 4 -9.01 14.92 14.10
CA VAL A 4 -9.02 13.45 14.24
C VAL A 4 -7.89 13.03 15.16
N ARG A 5 -8.16 12.25 16.19
CA ARG A 5 -7.22 11.83 17.22
C ARG A 5 -6.62 10.46 16.87
N ILE A 6 -5.34 10.45 16.49
CA ILE A 6 -4.64 9.25 16.01
C ILE A 6 -3.67 8.72 17.07
N GLY A 7 -3.75 7.41 17.33
CA GLY A 7 -2.76 6.65 18.09
C GLY A 7 -1.82 5.90 17.14
N PHE A 8 -0.52 5.85 17.47
CA PHE A 8 0.48 5.09 16.73
C PHE A 8 0.88 3.82 17.49
N VAL A 9 0.85 2.66 16.83
CA VAL A 9 1.36 1.39 17.35
C VAL A 9 2.63 1.01 16.60
N GLY A 10 3.77 1.28 17.24
CA GLY A 10 5.10 1.11 16.67
C GLY A 10 5.62 2.34 15.91
N VAL A 11 6.84 2.75 16.26
CA VAL A 11 7.56 3.85 15.61
C VAL A 11 8.99 3.41 15.21
N GLY A 12 9.07 2.23 14.62
CA GLY A 12 10.27 1.73 13.93
C GLY A 12 10.56 2.52 12.66
N SER A 13 11.37 1.96 11.76
CA SER A 13 11.82 2.65 10.52
C SER A 13 10.66 3.16 9.68
N MET A 14 9.71 2.28 9.29
CA MET A 14 8.54 2.69 8.49
C MET A 14 7.60 3.60 9.28
N GLY A 15 7.40 3.32 10.57
CA GLY A 15 6.60 4.17 11.44
C GLY A 15 7.06 5.63 11.46
N GLN A 16 8.36 5.86 11.52
CA GLN A 16 8.95 7.20 11.47
C GLN A 16 8.96 7.77 10.04
N CYS A 17 9.55 7.04 9.09
CA CYS A 17 9.91 7.58 7.77
C CYS A 17 8.74 7.64 6.80
N ALA A 18 7.80 6.69 6.87
CA ALA A 18 6.65 6.63 5.98
C ALA A 18 5.39 7.27 6.59
N HIS A 19 5.18 7.14 7.91
CA HIS A 19 3.90 7.49 8.51
C HIS A 19 3.97 8.68 9.45
N LEU A 20 4.60 8.59 10.60
CA LEU A 20 4.52 9.60 11.66
C LEU A 20 4.88 11.01 11.17
N ARG A 21 5.98 11.14 10.40
CA ARG A 21 6.40 12.41 9.81
C ARG A 21 5.32 13.06 8.92
N ASN A 22 4.47 12.25 8.31
CA ASN A 22 3.38 12.72 7.46
C ASN A 22 2.17 13.11 8.30
N TYR A 23 1.73 12.26 9.23
CA TYR A 23 0.54 12.52 10.06
C TYR A 23 0.67 13.78 10.89
N VAL A 24 1.82 14.06 11.50
CA VAL A 24 2.04 15.29 12.30
C VAL A 24 1.93 16.58 11.47
N THR A 25 1.95 16.49 10.16
CA THR A 25 1.81 17.62 9.23
C THR A 25 0.44 17.69 8.54
N VAL A 26 -0.49 16.77 8.85
CA VAL A 26 -1.89 16.83 8.38
C VAL A 26 -2.68 17.69 9.35
N GLY A 27 -3.16 18.85 8.90
CA GLY A 27 -3.82 19.86 9.73
C GLY A 27 -5.08 19.36 10.42
N GLU A 28 -5.78 18.41 9.81
CA GLU A 28 -7.04 17.84 10.24
C GLU A 28 -6.88 16.74 11.30
N CYS A 29 -5.66 16.31 11.63
CA CYS A 29 -5.42 15.30 12.65
C CYS A 29 -4.45 15.78 13.74
N GLU A 30 -4.44 15.04 14.83
CA GLU A 30 -3.49 15.15 15.94
C GLU A 30 -2.98 13.76 16.28
N VAL A 31 -1.66 13.56 16.30
CA VAL A 31 -1.07 12.35 16.86
C VAL A 31 -1.04 12.50 18.38
N VAL A 32 -1.92 11.78 19.04
CA VAL A 32 -2.16 11.93 20.49
C VAL A 32 -1.14 11.15 21.31
N ALA A 33 -0.82 9.93 20.86
CA ALA A 33 -0.01 9.01 21.64
C ALA A 33 0.75 8.02 20.74
N ILE A 34 1.82 7.46 21.29
CA ILE A 34 2.61 6.39 20.72
C ILE A 34 2.60 5.20 21.70
N ALA A 35 2.35 3.99 21.20
CA ALA A 35 2.66 2.73 21.86
C ALA A 35 3.92 2.14 21.21
N GLU A 36 5.02 2.04 21.96
CA GLU A 36 6.31 1.51 21.48
C GLU A 36 6.92 0.62 22.59
N LEU A 37 7.31 -0.59 22.22
CA LEU A 37 7.87 -1.58 23.16
C LEU A 37 9.28 -1.22 23.64
N ARG A 38 9.96 -0.32 22.92
CA ARG A 38 11.29 0.20 23.27
C ARG A 38 11.12 1.61 23.88
N PRO A 39 11.13 1.77 25.19
CA PRO A 39 10.78 3.01 25.86
C PRO A 39 11.71 4.18 25.51
N LYS A 40 13.01 3.92 25.33
CA LYS A 40 13.98 4.95 24.92
C LYS A 40 13.70 5.43 23.51
N LEU A 41 13.43 4.51 22.55
CA LEU A 41 13.04 4.87 21.20
C LEU A 41 11.74 5.67 21.18
N GLY A 42 10.70 5.15 21.85
CA GLY A 42 9.41 5.85 21.96
C GLY A 42 9.52 7.26 22.50
N GLY A 43 10.32 7.45 23.56
CA GLY A 43 10.57 8.76 24.17
C GLY A 43 11.28 9.73 23.23
N LEU A 44 12.34 9.29 22.53
CA LEU A 44 13.09 10.14 21.59
C LEU A 44 12.23 10.55 20.38
N VAL A 45 11.44 9.63 19.84
CA VAL A 45 10.54 9.91 18.73
C VAL A 45 9.43 10.85 19.17
N ALA A 46 8.81 10.62 20.32
CA ALA A 46 7.78 11.49 20.89
C ALA A 46 8.33 12.93 21.10
N GLN A 47 9.53 13.06 21.63
CA GLN A 47 10.19 14.36 21.80
C GLN A 47 10.38 15.09 20.47
N ARG A 48 10.87 14.38 19.42
CA ARG A 48 11.09 14.99 18.08
C ARG A 48 9.79 15.56 17.50
N TYR A 49 8.68 14.84 17.66
CA TYR A 49 7.41 15.22 17.04
C TYR A 49 6.44 15.94 17.97
N GLY A 50 6.86 16.27 19.20
CA GLY A 50 6.04 16.98 20.17
C GLY A 50 4.84 16.17 20.68
N ILE A 51 4.94 14.83 20.74
CA ILE A 51 3.89 13.95 21.21
C ILE A 51 4.05 13.73 22.71
N GLY A 52 3.06 14.15 23.48
CA GLY A 52 3.19 14.19 24.95
C GLY A 52 3.03 12.84 25.67
N ARG A 53 2.59 11.78 24.96
CA ARG A 53 2.19 10.52 25.59
C ARG A 53 2.81 9.32 24.90
N VAL A 54 3.55 8.51 25.68
CA VAL A 54 4.18 7.27 25.22
C VAL A 54 3.74 6.16 26.17
N TYR A 55 3.29 5.08 25.58
CA TYR A 55 2.84 3.86 26.29
C TYR A 55 3.71 2.66 25.95
N PRO A 56 3.93 1.74 26.88
CA PRO A 56 4.73 0.55 26.64
C PRO A 56 4.06 -0.43 25.65
N ASP A 57 2.72 -0.37 25.55
CA ASP A 57 1.93 -1.22 24.67
C ASP A 57 0.62 -0.53 24.22
N HIS A 58 -0.03 -1.13 23.23
CA HIS A 58 -1.28 -0.60 22.66
C HIS A 58 -2.46 -0.71 23.63
N ARG A 59 -2.52 -1.72 24.53
CA ARG A 59 -3.62 -1.90 25.47
C ARG A 59 -3.69 -0.73 26.44
N GLN A 60 -2.54 -0.37 27.04
CA GLN A 60 -2.47 0.78 27.94
C GLN A 60 -2.78 2.11 27.23
N MET A 61 -2.40 2.23 25.94
CA MET A 61 -2.76 3.41 25.15
C MET A 61 -4.28 3.49 24.94
N LEU A 62 -4.91 2.38 24.53
CA LEU A 62 -6.35 2.31 24.30
C LEU A 62 -7.17 2.52 25.56
N ASP A 63 -6.71 2.02 26.71
CA ASP A 63 -7.38 2.21 28.02
C ASP A 63 -7.41 3.68 28.46
N ARG A 64 -6.43 4.48 28.06
CA ARG A 64 -6.21 5.85 28.57
C ARG A 64 -6.54 6.96 27.61
N GLU A 65 -6.58 6.66 26.31
CA GLU A 65 -6.77 7.67 25.27
C GLU A 65 -8.09 7.49 24.54
N LYS A 66 -8.76 8.62 24.28
CA LYS A 66 -9.87 8.64 23.32
C LYS A 66 -9.29 8.87 21.94
N LEU A 67 -9.31 7.86 21.11
CA LEU A 67 -8.78 7.88 19.75
C LEU A 67 -9.91 7.73 18.74
N ASP A 68 -9.72 8.32 17.57
CA ASP A 68 -10.62 8.20 16.43
C ASP A 68 -10.07 7.21 15.38
N GLY A 69 -8.81 6.77 15.52
CA GLY A 69 -8.19 5.79 14.66
C GLY A 69 -6.75 5.42 15.08
N LEU A 70 -6.29 4.29 14.58
CA LEU A 70 -4.95 3.74 14.83
C LEU A 70 -4.13 3.64 13.56
N VAL A 71 -2.85 3.99 13.67
CA VAL A 71 -1.82 3.71 12.66
C VAL A 71 -0.87 2.67 13.22
N VAL A 72 -0.87 1.49 12.61
CA VAL A 72 -0.13 0.32 13.08
C VAL A 72 1.02 0.03 12.12
N SER A 73 2.23 0.37 12.55
CA SER A 73 3.45 0.16 11.77
C SER A 73 4.27 -0.97 12.35
N GLN A 74 3.75 -2.18 12.19
CA GLN A 74 4.36 -3.43 12.63
C GLN A 74 4.70 -4.32 11.43
N HIS A 75 5.54 -5.32 11.67
CA HIS A 75 5.84 -6.31 10.63
C HIS A 75 4.57 -7.11 10.30
N PHE A 76 4.30 -7.35 9.03
CA PHE A 76 3.05 -7.96 8.57
C PHE A 76 2.79 -9.38 9.11
N GLN A 77 3.83 -10.12 9.51
CA GLN A 77 3.68 -11.41 10.19
C GLN A 77 3.12 -11.30 11.62
N LEU A 78 2.97 -10.08 12.14
CA LEU A 78 2.30 -9.81 13.42
C LEU A 78 0.85 -9.39 13.23
N HIS A 79 0.42 -9.06 12.01
CA HIS A 79 -0.90 -8.49 11.78
C HIS A 79 -2.03 -9.43 12.23
N SER A 80 -1.94 -10.72 11.91
CA SER A 80 -3.00 -11.68 12.24
C SER A 80 -3.11 -12.03 13.74
N THR A 81 -2.09 -11.69 14.53
CA THR A 81 -2.12 -11.83 15.99
C THR A 81 -2.51 -10.53 16.69
N LEU A 82 -2.05 -9.39 16.16
CA LEU A 82 -2.23 -8.07 16.77
C LEU A 82 -3.58 -7.41 16.42
N LEU A 83 -4.00 -7.49 15.15
CA LEU A 83 -5.16 -6.73 14.69
C LEU A 83 -6.48 -7.15 15.35
N PRO A 84 -6.75 -8.44 15.64
CA PRO A 84 -7.95 -8.81 16.39
C PRO A 84 -8.11 -8.06 17.72
N GLU A 85 -7.03 -7.88 18.47
CA GLU A 85 -7.05 -7.11 19.73
C GLU A 85 -7.31 -5.61 19.51
N LEU A 86 -6.82 -5.05 18.40
CA LEU A 86 -7.02 -3.64 18.09
C LEU A 86 -8.43 -3.33 17.59
N PHE A 87 -9.10 -4.29 16.95
CA PHE A 87 -10.47 -4.14 16.49
C PHE A 87 -11.47 -4.10 17.65
N GLU A 88 -11.13 -4.66 18.84
CA GLU A 88 -11.95 -4.55 20.06
C GLU A 88 -12.22 -3.10 20.49
N ALA A 89 -11.43 -2.15 19.99
CA ALA A 89 -11.65 -0.72 20.27
C ALA A 89 -12.75 -0.08 19.39
N ASP A 90 -13.28 -0.79 18.39
CA ASP A 90 -14.29 -0.32 17.41
C ASP A 90 -13.91 0.99 16.72
N ILE A 91 -12.62 1.24 16.50
CA ILE A 91 -12.12 2.41 15.77
C ILE A 91 -11.32 1.98 14.53
N PRO A 92 -11.32 2.80 13.46
CA PRO A 92 -10.60 2.52 12.24
C PRO A 92 -9.10 2.24 12.43
N VAL A 93 -8.61 1.22 11.74
CA VAL A 93 -7.21 0.81 11.79
C VAL A 93 -6.55 0.95 10.42
N PHE A 94 -5.38 1.54 10.39
CA PHE A 94 -4.48 1.53 9.23
C PHE A 94 -3.26 0.66 9.52
N THR A 95 -2.88 -0.21 8.57
CA THR A 95 -1.62 -0.96 8.62
C THR A 95 -0.78 -0.77 7.37
N GLU A 96 0.52 -1.08 7.46
CA GLU A 96 1.33 -1.34 6.28
C GLU A 96 0.87 -2.61 5.54
N LYS A 97 1.28 -2.69 4.29
CA LYS A 97 1.11 -3.88 3.44
C LYS A 97 2.16 -4.97 3.77
N PRO A 98 1.92 -6.22 3.40
CA PRO A 98 0.65 -6.83 2.99
C PRO A 98 -0.34 -6.95 4.16
N LEU A 99 -1.55 -7.40 3.87
CA LEU A 99 -2.59 -7.63 4.88
C LEU A 99 -2.11 -8.55 6.01
N ALA A 100 -1.45 -9.64 5.65
CA ALA A 100 -0.89 -10.66 6.55
C ALA A 100 0.27 -11.39 5.89
N GLY A 101 0.95 -12.27 6.60
CA GLY A 101 2.03 -13.11 6.08
C GLY A 101 1.58 -14.21 5.12
N HIS A 102 0.29 -14.59 5.15
CA HIS A 102 -0.31 -15.58 4.23
C HIS A 102 -1.85 -15.51 4.27
N ILE A 103 -2.51 -16.29 3.37
CA ILE A 103 -3.97 -16.28 3.21
C ILE A 103 -4.71 -16.62 4.51
N ALA A 104 -4.29 -17.65 5.26
CA ALA A 104 -4.98 -18.01 6.50
C ALA A 104 -4.84 -16.92 7.59
N GLY A 105 -3.71 -16.20 7.63
CA GLY A 105 -3.55 -15.02 8.47
C GLY A 105 -4.49 -13.89 8.06
N GLY A 106 -4.59 -13.63 6.75
CA GLY A 106 -5.54 -12.66 6.20
C GLY A 106 -7.00 -13.01 6.53
N GLN A 107 -7.37 -14.29 6.45
CA GLN A 107 -8.72 -14.74 6.81
C GLN A 107 -9.04 -14.49 8.30
N ARG A 108 -8.09 -14.78 9.21
CA ARG A 108 -8.27 -14.46 10.64
C ARG A 108 -8.53 -12.97 10.88
N ILE A 109 -7.84 -12.10 10.13
CA ILE A 109 -8.06 -10.64 10.21
C ILE A 109 -9.48 -10.29 9.73
N LEU A 110 -9.93 -10.85 8.60
CA LEU A 110 -11.28 -10.60 8.07
C LEU A 110 -12.37 -11.11 9.01
N ASP A 111 -12.19 -12.31 9.59
CA ASP A 111 -13.15 -12.91 10.53
C ASP A 111 -13.25 -12.07 11.83
N ALA A 112 -12.11 -11.60 12.35
CA ALA A 112 -12.10 -10.69 13.49
C ALA A 112 -12.79 -9.37 13.15
N LEU A 113 -12.43 -8.74 12.02
CA LEU A 113 -13.01 -7.48 11.58
C LEU A 113 -14.53 -7.55 11.43
N ALA A 114 -15.06 -8.68 10.93
CA ALA A 114 -16.50 -8.88 10.76
C ALA A 114 -17.30 -8.91 12.08
N SER A 115 -16.62 -9.06 13.22
CA SER A 115 -17.23 -9.09 14.56
C SER A 115 -17.26 -7.73 15.25
N HIS A 116 -16.74 -6.68 14.60
CA HIS A 116 -16.59 -5.33 15.15
C HIS A 116 -17.19 -4.25 14.24
N ASP A 117 -17.62 -3.14 14.82
CA ASP A 117 -18.16 -1.99 14.06
C ASP A 117 -17.04 -1.03 13.65
N THR A 118 -16.11 -1.53 12.88
CA THR A 118 -14.94 -0.78 12.41
C THR A 118 -14.51 -1.21 10.99
N TRP A 119 -13.47 -0.59 10.47
CA TRP A 119 -12.89 -0.93 9.17
C TRP A 119 -11.36 -0.84 9.21
N HIS A 120 -10.73 -1.55 8.28
CA HIS A 120 -9.30 -1.65 8.16
C HIS A 120 -8.82 -1.18 6.79
N MET A 121 -7.92 -0.19 6.76
CA MET A 121 -7.23 0.29 5.57
C MET A 121 -5.83 -0.30 5.48
N VAL A 122 -5.50 -0.94 4.37
CA VAL A 122 -4.15 -1.47 4.10
C VAL A 122 -3.33 -0.48 3.27
N GLY A 123 -2.09 -0.28 3.65
CA GLY A 123 -1.17 0.76 3.20
C GLY A 123 -0.59 0.59 1.80
N TYR A 124 -1.42 0.50 0.79
CA TYR A 124 -1.00 0.54 -0.61
C TYR A 124 -0.86 1.99 -1.10
N HIS A 125 0.24 2.62 -0.71
CA HIS A 125 0.48 4.05 -0.93
C HIS A 125 0.32 4.49 -2.40
N LYS A 126 0.63 3.63 -3.37
CA LYS A 126 0.49 3.95 -4.80
C LYS A 126 -0.94 4.32 -5.20
N ARG A 127 -1.97 3.76 -4.54
CA ARG A 127 -3.37 4.17 -4.73
C ARG A 127 -3.66 5.60 -4.28
N SER A 128 -2.84 6.13 -3.38
CA SER A 128 -2.97 7.50 -2.88
C SER A 128 -2.13 8.51 -3.68
N ASP A 129 -1.22 8.08 -4.55
CA ASP A 129 -0.45 9.00 -5.38
C ASP A 129 -1.37 9.84 -6.27
N PRO A 130 -1.19 11.17 -6.32
CA PRO A 130 -2.02 12.04 -7.17
C PRO A 130 -2.05 11.64 -8.64
N ALA A 131 -0.95 11.11 -9.18
CA ALA A 131 -0.90 10.66 -10.57
C ALA A 131 -1.72 9.37 -10.77
N THR A 132 -1.63 8.42 -9.84
CA THR A 132 -2.45 7.21 -9.88
C THR A 132 -3.94 7.54 -9.78
N ARG A 133 -4.31 8.42 -8.86
CA ARG A 133 -5.72 8.86 -8.71
C ARG A 133 -6.25 9.52 -9.98
N TYR A 134 -5.45 10.39 -10.61
CA TYR A 134 -5.81 10.98 -11.87
C TYR A 134 -5.91 9.93 -13.00
N ALA A 135 -4.92 9.02 -13.07
CA ALA A 135 -4.91 7.95 -14.07
C ALA A 135 -6.17 7.07 -13.97
N VAL A 136 -6.53 6.61 -12.77
CA VAL A 136 -7.73 5.79 -12.55
C VAL A 136 -9.01 6.55 -12.96
N ALA A 137 -9.14 7.82 -12.58
CA ALA A 137 -10.29 8.62 -12.97
C ALA A 137 -10.39 8.75 -14.51
N GLN A 138 -9.26 8.90 -15.22
CA GLN A 138 -9.24 8.93 -16.68
C GLN A 138 -9.56 7.56 -17.31
N ILE A 139 -9.03 6.48 -16.74
CA ILE A 139 -9.33 5.10 -17.19
C ILE A 139 -10.85 4.82 -17.06
N ASP A 140 -11.45 5.17 -15.94
CA ASP A 140 -12.89 5.01 -15.71
C ASP A 140 -13.74 5.83 -16.71
N GLU A 141 -13.33 7.08 -16.97
CA GLU A 141 -14.01 7.92 -17.96
C GLU A 141 -13.87 7.38 -19.38
N LEU A 142 -12.68 6.91 -19.77
CA LEU A 142 -12.43 6.30 -21.09
C LEU A 142 -13.22 4.99 -21.26
N LYS A 143 -13.28 4.14 -20.24
CA LYS A 143 -14.11 2.94 -20.26
C LYS A 143 -15.60 3.27 -20.40
N LYS A 144 -16.07 4.28 -19.68
CA LYS A 144 -17.47 4.70 -19.68
C LYS A 144 -17.88 5.36 -20.98
N SER A 145 -17.05 6.23 -21.55
CA SER A 145 -17.34 6.94 -22.79
C SER A 145 -17.16 6.07 -24.04
N GLY A 146 -16.25 5.07 -23.97
CA GLY A 146 -15.85 4.31 -25.15
C GLY A 146 -15.06 5.12 -26.19
N GLU A 147 -14.64 6.34 -25.86
CA GLU A 147 -13.95 7.28 -26.77
C GLU A 147 -12.73 6.67 -27.47
N LEU A 148 -12.00 5.81 -26.77
CA LEU A 148 -10.79 5.16 -27.28
C LEU A 148 -10.96 3.68 -27.61
N GLY A 149 -12.18 3.18 -27.73
CA GLY A 149 -12.45 1.75 -27.85
C GLY A 149 -12.24 0.97 -26.55
N GLY A 150 -12.07 -0.34 -26.65
CA GLY A 150 -11.88 -1.23 -25.49
C GLY A 150 -10.50 -1.13 -24.88
N LEU A 151 -10.41 -1.44 -23.57
CA LEU A 151 -9.12 -1.65 -22.91
C LEU A 151 -8.47 -2.92 -23.47
N GLN A 152 -7.23 -2.83 -23.97
CA GLN A 152 -6.54 -3.90 -24.68
C GLN A 152 -5.46 -4.57 -23.84
N TYR A 153 -4.77 -3.81 -22.99
CA TYR A 153 -3.57 -4.30 -22.32
C TYR A 153 -3.16 -3.41 -21.15
N VAL A 154 -2.64 -4.03 -20.08
CA VAL A 154 -2.01 -3.30 -18.97
C VAL A 154 -0.62 -3.87 -18.70
N ARG A 155 0.39 -2.98 -18.63
CA ARG A 155 1.75 -3.32 -18.22
C ARG A 155 2.16 -2.51 -17.02
N ILE A 156 2.81 -3.16 -16.06
CA ILE A 156 3.55 -2.50 -14.98
C ILE A 156 5.00 -2.97 -15.06
N THR A 157 5.96 -2.06 -15.02
CA THR A 157 7.37 -2.38 -14.87
C THR A 157 7.93 -1.72 -13.62
N MET A 158 8.71 -2.47 -12.85
CA MET A 158 9.33 -1.99 -11.63
C MET A 158 10.77 -2.52 -11.54
N PRO A 159 11.74 -1.83 -12.16
CA PRO A 159 13.16 -2.11 -11.95
C PRO A 159 13.54 -1.87 -10.49
N ALA A 160 14.38 -2.75 -9.94
CA ALA A 160 14.91 -2.53 -8.60
C ALA A 160 15.79 -1.27 -8.56
N GLY A 161 15.60 -0.44 -7.53
CA GLY A 161 16.32 0.82 -7.39
C GLY A 161 16.27 1.38 -5.97
N ASP A 162 16.67 2.64 -5.81
CA ASP A 162 16.61 3.32 -4.51
C ASP A 162 15.17 3.72 -4.17
N TRP A 163 14.48 2.85 -3.46
CA TRP A 163 13.13 3.12 -2.95
C TRP A 163 13.12 4.05 -1.73
N ILE A 164 14.29 4.24 -1.07
CA ILE A 164 14.44 5.02 0.16
C ILE A 164 14.48 6.52 -0.15
N ALA A 165 15.16 6.93 -1.24
CA ALA A 165 15.29 8.32 -1.67
C ALA A 165 15.66 9.27 -0.51
N GLY A 166 16.60 8.86 0.34
CA GLY A 166 17.01 9.61 1.54
C GLY A 166 16.03 9.56 2.72
N GLY A 167 14.95 8.77 2.64
CA GLY A 167 13.90 8.73 3.66
C GLY A 167 14.36 8.27 5.05
N PHE A 168 15.51 7.58 5.16
CA PHE A 168 16.09 7.13 6.43
C PHE A 168 17.24 8.01 6.94
N ALA A 169 17.54 9.13 6.29
CA ALA A 169 18.67 9.97 6.63
C ALA A 169 18.60 10.57 8.05
N ASP A 170 17.40 10.73 8.59
CA ASP A 170 17.14 11.29 9.92
C ASP A 170 16.46 10.30 10.88
N LEU A 171 16.55 9.00 10.61
CA LEU A 171 15.96 7.95 11.44
C LEU A 171 16.56 7.95 12.86
N ILE A 172 15.69 7.99 13.87
CA ILE A 172 16.09 7.74 15.26
C ILE A 172 16.23 6.25 15.48
N THR A 173 17.37 5.82 15.96
CA THR A 173 17.64 4.44 16.39
C THR A 173 18.14 4.40 17.82
N THR A 174 17.98 3.29 18.50
CA THR A 174 18.51 3.04 19.83
C THR A 174 19.18 1.67 19.89
N ASP A 175 19.93 1.44 20.94
CA ASP A 175 20.57 0.17 21.27
C ASP A 175 19.61 -0.86 21.92
N GLU A 176 18.33 -0.49 22.12
CA GLU A 176 17.34 -1.37 22.71
C GLU A 176 16.98 -2.52 21.75
N ALA A 177 17.09 -3.75 22.27
CA ALA A 177 16.62 -4.92 21.53
C ALA A 177 15.10 -4.89 21.36
N MET A 178 14.61 -5.30 20.19
CA MET A 178 13.18 -5.54 20.00
C MET A 178 12.80 -6.77 20.84
N PRO A 179 11.76 -6.70 21.68
CA PRO A 179 11.24 -7.87 22.37
C PRO A 179 10.82 -8.96 21.37
N ALA A 180 10.95 -10.23 21.77
CA ALA A 180 10.42 -11.33 20.99
C ALA A 180 8.89 -11.21 20.94
N LEU A 181 8.33 -11.22 19.75
CA LEU A 181 6.88 -11.17 19.51
C LEU A 181 6.43 -12.48 18.87
N GLU A 182 5.24 -12.91 19.20
CA GLU A 182 4.62 -14.06 18.55
C GLU A 182 4.22 -13.68 17.13
N THR A 183 4.89 -14.29 16.15
CA THR A 183 4.54 -14.17 14.74
C THR A 183 3.58 -15.28 14.32
N GLU A 184 2.84 -15.07 13.27
CA GLU A 184 2.02 -16.15 12.70
C GLU A 184 2.90 -17.31 12.21
N ALA A 185 2.38 -18.53 12.39
CA ALA A 185 3.05 -19.73 11.90
C ALA A 185 3.15 -19.69 10.36
N PRO A 186 4.18 -20.30 9.75
CA PRO A 186 4.26 -20.45 8.30
C PRO A 186 3.00 -21.10 7.72
N ALA A 187 2.67 -20.76 6.46
CA ALA A 187 1.53 -21.36 5.77
C ALA A 187 1.70 -22.89 5.66
N SER A 188 0.68 -23.63 6.06
CA SER A 188 0.73 -25.11 6.11
C SER A 188 0.67 -25.78 4.73
N ASP A 189 0.32 -25.02 3.69
CA ASP A 189 0.20 -25.48 2.30
C ASP A 189 1.47 -25.22 1.47
N MET A 190 2.56 -24.80 2.11
CA MET A 190 3.87 -24.56 1.51
C MET A 190 4.98 -25.20 2.35
N ASP A 191 6.00 -25.77 1.70
CA ASP A 191 7.24 -26.10 2.41
C ASP A 191 8.03 -24.81 2.78
N ALA A 192 9.02 -24.94 3.65
CA ALA A 192 9.75 -23.78 4.19
C ALA A 192 10.45 -22.94 3.11
N GLU A 193 11.01 -23.58 2.07
CA GLU A 193 11.67 -22.91 0.95
C GLU A 193 10.65 -22.11 0.13
N THR A 194 9.55 -22.75 -0.26
CA THR A 194 8.46 -22.13 -1.03
C THR A 194 7.82 -20.99 -0.25
N PHE A 195 7.64 -21.16 1.06
CA PHE A 195 7.13 -20.10 1.92
C PHE A 195 8.11 -18.92 2.01
N GLY A 196 9.41 -19.17 2.05
CA GLY A 196 10.44 -18.12 1.95
C GLY A 196 10.28 -17.27 0.68
N HIS A 197 10.15 -17.91 -0.48
CA HIS A 197 9.90 -17.21 -1.75
C HIS A 197 8.58 -16.44 -1.77
N TYR A 198 7.53 -17.00 -1.15
CA TYR A 198 6.26 -16.29 -1.01
C TYR A 198 6.41 -15.02 -0.16
N VAL A 199 7.08 -15.11 1.00
CA VAL A 199 7.32 -13.96 1.89
C VAL A 199 8.14 -12.88 1.20
N GLU A 200 9.19 -13.24 0.46
CA GLU A 200 9.97 -12.30 -0.34
C GLU A 200 9.11 -11.59 -1.38
N PHE A 201 8.29 -12.35 -2.10
CA PHE A 201 7.39 -11.80 -3.12
C PHE A 201 6.37 -10.83 -2.53
N VAL A 202 5.64 -11.20 -1.47
CA VAL A 202 4.65 -10.32 -0.83
C VAL A 202 5.28 -9.11 -0.13
N ASN A 203 6.51 -9.25 0.34
CA ASN A 203 7.23 -8.12 0.91
C ASN A 203 7.59 -7.06 -0.15
N TYR A 204 7.95 -7.47 -1.36
CA TYR A 204 8.49 -6.57 -2.37
C TYR A 204 7.49 -6.23 -3.48
N TYR A 205 6.87 -7.23 -4.13
CA TYR A 205 6.05 -7.03 -5.35
C TYR A 205 4.54 -6.89 -5.10
N ILE A 206 4.07 -7.03 -3.87
CA ILE A 206 2.63 -6.94 -3.58
C ILE A 206 2.02 -5.58 -3.95
N HIS A 207 2.83 -4.52 -3.98
CA HIS A 207 2.39 -3.20 -4.45
C HIS A 207 1.99 -3.21 -5.93
N GLN A 208 2.75 -3.93 -6.79
CA GLN A 208 2.47 -4.03 -8.21
C GLN A 208 1.27 -4.94 -8.47
N VAL A 209 1.12 -6.00 -7.68
CA VAL A 209 -0.07 -6.87 -7.68
C VAL A 209 -1.33 -6.05 -7.39
N ASN A 210 -1.30 -5.24 -6.34
CA ASN A 210 -2.41 -4.36 -5.98
C ASN A 210 -2.66 -3.26 -7.03
N LEU A 211 -1.60 -2.64 -7.54
CA LEU A 211 -1.70 -1.60 -8.56
C LEU A 211 -2.32 -2.14 -9.85
N MET A 212 -1.99 -3.36 -10.27
CA MET A 212 -2.57 -4.02 -11.44
C MET A 212 -4.10 -4.10 -11.31
N ARG A 213 -4.62 -4.60 -10.19
CA ARG A 213 -6.07 -4.67 -9.95
C ARG A 213 -6.70 -3.28 -9.93
N HIS A 214 -6.04 -2.31 -9.33
CA HIS A 214 -6.53 -0.94 -9.24
C HIS A 214 -6.64 -0.25 -10.61
N LEU A 215 -5.66 -0.47 -11.49
CA LEU A 215 -5.67 0.06 -12.87
C LEU A 215 -6.66 -0.69 -13.78
N LEU A 216 -6.81 -2.00 -13.60
CA LEU A 216 -7.82 -2.79 -14.29
C LEU A 216 -9.25 -2.44 -13.83
N GLY A 217 -9.45 -2.03 -12.57
CA GLY A 217 -10.76 -1.79 -11.96
C GLY A 217 -11.59 -3.06 -11.78
N GLU A 218 -10.98 -4.25 -11.90
CA GLU A 218 -11.62 -5.55 -11.79
C GLU A 218 -10.65 -6.64 -11.30
N PRO A 219 -11.14 -7.79 -10.80
CA PRO A 219 -10.32 -8.93 -10.45
C PRO A 219 -9.54 -9.49 -11.65
N TYR A 220 -8.43 -10.17 -11.38
CA TYR A 220 -7.62 -10.85 -12.38
C TYR A 220 -7.02 -12.15 -11.82
N ARG A 221 -6.59 -13.03 -12.69
CA ARG A 221 -5.87 -14.27 -12.36
C ARG A 221 -4.48 -14.28 -12.97
N VAL A 222 -3.56 -15.00 -12.37
CA VAL A 222 -2.23 -15.26 -12.94
C VAL A 222 -2.38 -16.33 -14.04
N THR A 223 -1.83 -16.05 -15.23
CA THR A 223 -1.85 -16.98 -16.37
C THR A 223 -0.51 -17.63 -16.61
N HIS A 224 0.59 -16.94 -16.28
CA HIS A 224 1.94 -17.49 -16.40
C HIS A 224 2.89 -16.79 -15.43
N ALA A 225 3.81 -17.55 -14.87
CA ALA A 225 4.94 -17.08 -14.09
C ALA A 225 6.24 -17.55 -14.76
N ASP A 226 7.05 -16.61 -15.24
CA ASP A 226 8.32 -16.93 -15.88
C ASP A 226 9.31 -17.54 -14.86
N PRO A 227 10.04 -18.62 -15.22
CA PRO A 227 10.99 -19.26 -14.31
C PRO A 227 12.08 -18.33 -13.77
N SER A 228 12.52 -17.32 -14.55
CA SER A 228 13.50 -16.33 -14.09
C SER A 228 12.92 -15.42 -12.97
N GLY A 229 11.59 -15.32 -12.89
CA GLY A 229 10.89 -14.44 -11.95
C GLY A 229 10.80 -12.99 -12.41
N VAL A 230 11.15 -12.70 -13.66
CA VAL A 230 11.02 -11.35 -14.22
C VAL A 230 9.60 -11.06 -14.68
N LEU A 231 8.90 -12.06 -15.24
CA LEU A 231 7.56 -11.84 -15.81
C LEU A 231 6.48 -12.56 -15.01
N LEU A 232 5.44 -11.82 -14.71
CA LEU A 232 4.15 -12.32 -14.21
C LEU A 232 3.09 -11.86 -15.20
N THR A 233 2.45 -12.79 -15.94
CA THR A 233 1.35 -12.46 -16.84
C THR A 233 0.01 -12.77 -16.21
N ILE A 234 -0.97 -11.96 -16.54
CA ILE A 234 -2.31 -12.02 -15.97
C ILE A 234 -3.39 -11.91 -17.05
N GLU A 235 -4.60 -12.26 -16.69
CA GLU A 235 -5.81 -12.00 -17.45
C GLU A 235 -6.90 -11.50 -16.49
N SER A 236 -7.51 -10.38 -16.83
CA SER A 236 -8.60 -9.81 -16.04
C SER A 236 -9.89 -10.62 -16.19
N ALA A 237 -10.87 -10.38 -15.33
CA ALA A 237 -12.20 -10.99 -15.46
C ALA A 237 -12.89 -10.64 -16.79
N GLY A 238 -12.61 -9.46 -17.33
CA GLY A 238 -13.07 -9.02 -18.67
C GLY A 238 -12.24 -9.54 -19.84
N GLY A 239 -11.20 -10.39 -19.61
CA GLY A 239 -10.34 -10.96 -20.65
C GLY A 239 -9.18 -10.05 -21.09
N VAL A 240 -8.92 -8.95 -20.39
CA VAL A 240 -7.79 -8.05 -20.71
C VAL A 240 -6.48 -8.69 -20.25
N PRO A 241 -5.50 -8.91 -21.14
CA PRO A 241 -4.18 -9.40 -20.76
C PRO A 241 -3.36 -8.29 -20.07
N GLY A 242 -2.46 -8.70 -19.18
CA GLY A 242 -1.50 -7.79 -18.58
C GLY A 242 -0.21 -8.47 -18.18
N VAL A 243 0.80 -7.67 -17.85
CA VAL A 243 2.09 -8.14 -17.38
C VAL A 243 2.65 -7.25 -16.28
N ILE A 244 3.26 -7.89 -15.29
CA ILE A 244 4.11 -7.22 -14.31
C ILE A 244 5.55 -7.67 -14.59
N GLU A 245 6.40 -6.69 -14.94
CA GLU A 245 7.84 -6.88 -15.13
C GLU A 245 8.55 -6.57 -13.80
N MET A 246 9.05 -7.62 -13.16
CA MET A 246 9.64 -7.59 -11.82
C MET A 246 11.16 -7.50 -11.91
N SER A 247 11.70 -6.33 -11.61
CA SER A 247 13.15 -6.05 -11.63
C SER A 247 13.85 -6.53 -12.91
N PRO A 248 13.37 -6.13 -14.12
CA PRO A 248 14.00 -6.55 -15.38
C PRO A 248 15.43 -6.03 -15.53
N TYR A 249 15.79 -5.00 -14.79
CA TYR A 249 17.13 -4.47 -14.59
C TYR A 249 17.19 -3.74 -13.22
N THR A 250 18.36 -3.27 -12.83
CA THR A 250 18.57 -2.53 -11.58
C THR A 250 19.16 -1.16 -11.81
N THR A 251 18.79 -0.20 -10.98
CA THR A 251 19.39 1.13 -10.92
C THR A 251 20.05 1.35 -9.55
N SER A 252 21.05 2.21 -9.45
CA SER A 252 21.77 2.45 -8.19
C SER A 252 21.20 3.58 -7.35
N ILE A 253 20.64 4.61 -7.99
CA ILE A 253 20.17 5.83 -7.33
C ILE A 253 18.83 6.34 -7.82
N ASP A 254 18.20 5.65 -8.76
CA ASP A 254 16.94 6.06 -9.36
C ASP A 254 15.84 5.03 -9.04
N TRP A 255 14.59 5.43 -9.29
CA TRP A 255 13.42 4.57 -9.24
C TRP A 255 12.59 4.78 -10.50
N GLN A 256 12.42 3.74 -11.29
CA GLN A 256 11.84 3.82 -12.63
C GLN A 256 10.58 2.95 -12.75
N GLU A 257 9.70 3.03 -11.78
CA GLU A 257 8.42 2.32 -11.82
C GLU A 257 7.43 3.04 -12.74
N SER A 258 6.85 2.30 -13.69
CA SER A 258 5.86 2.84 -14.61
C SER A 258 4.75 1.86 -14.94
N ALA A 259 3.60 2.39 -15.40
CA ALA A 259 2.51 1.60 -15.93
C ALA A 259 2.04 2.16 -17.28
N LEU A 260 1.63 1.26 -18.19
CA LEU A 260 0.97 1.55 -19.46
C LEU A 260 -0.40 0.88 -19.46
N ILE A 261 -1.43 1.65 -19.67
CA ILE A 261 -2.81 1.20 -19.82
C ILE A 261 -3.25 1.54 -21.24
N ALA A 262 -3.29 0.53 -22.11
CA ALA A 262 -3.52 0.71 -23.54
C ALA A 262 -4.97 0.40 -23.92
N PHE A 263 -5.59 1.35 -24.61
CA PHE A 263 -6.87 1.22 -25.29
C PHE A 263 -6.64 1.06 -26.81
N GLU A 264 -7.68 0.77 -27.57
CA GLU A 264 -7.55 0.62 -29.03
C GLU A 264 -6.97 1.87 -29.71
N HIS A 265 -7.35 3.04 -29.24
CA HIS A 265 -7.01 4.33 -29.88
C HIS A 265 -6.30 5.31 -28.94
N GLY A 266 -5.52 4.80 -27.99
CA GLY A 266 -4.76 5.64 -27.07
C GLY A 266 -4.26 4.92 -25.83
N CYS A 267 -3.69 5.68 -24.91
CA CYS A 267 -3.19 5.08 -23.68
C CYS A 267 -3.10 6.08 -22.53
N VAL A 268 -3.09 5.53 -21.31
CA VAL A 268 -2.67 6.25 -20.11
C VAL A 268 -1.30 5.71 -19.70
N ARG A 269 -0.33 6.61 -19.50
CA ARG A 269 1.01 6.29 -18.97
C ARG A 269 1.13 6.88 -17.58
N LEU A 270 1.67 6.10 -16.66
CA LEU A 270 1.87 6.47 -15.27
C LEU A 270 3.33 6.21 -14.90
N ASP A 271 4.04 7.21 -14.37
CA ASP A 271 5.37 7.09 -13.80
C ASP A 271 5.31 7.40 -12.31
N LEU A 272 5.81 6.51 -11.48
CA LEU A 272 5.78 6.63 -10.02
C LEU A 272 7.17 6.88 -9.45
N PRO A 273 7.33 7.84 -8.52
CA PRO A 273 8.60 8.10 -7.86
C PRO A 273 8.92 7.01 -6.83
N ALA A 274 10.15 7.06 -6.31
CA ALA A 274 10.54 6.21 -5.19
C ALA A 274 9.55 6.33 -4.03
N PRO A 275 9.19 5.22 -3.37
CA PRO A 275 8.18 5.19 -2.32
C PRO A 275 8.34 6.22 -1.20
N LEU A 276 9.58 6.52 -0.79
CA LEU A 276 9.86 7.50 0.27
C LEU A 276 10.30 8.89 -0.25
N ALA A 277 10.27 9.13 -1.56
CA ALA A 277 10.55 10.45 -2.12
C ALA A 277 9.52 11.48 -1.61
N ALA A 278 9.98 12.47 -0.85
CA ALA A 278 9.11 13.48 -0.26
C ALA A 278 8.72 14.57 -1.28
N HIS A 279 7.51 15.12 -1.14
CA HIS A 279 6.98 16.25 -1.93
C HIS A 279 6.95 16.05 -3.45
N ARG A 280 7.05 14.83 -3.92
CA ARG A 280 7.06 14.50 -5.34
C ARG A 280 5.92 13.53 -5.65
N PRO A 281 4.85 13.96 -6.36
CA PRO A 281 3.86 13.05 -6.92
C PRO A 281 4.45 12.30 -8.11
N GLY A 282 3.77 11.25 -8.54
CA GLY A 282 3.99 10.63 -9.84
C GLY A 282 3.69 11.59 -11.00
N ALA A 283 3.92 11.12 -12.22
CA ALA A 283 3.52 11.80 -13.45
C ALA A 283 2.53 10.94 -14.22
N VAL A 284 1.62 11.57 -14.94
CA VAL A 284 0.65 10.88 -15.77
C VAL A 284 0.50 11.59 -17.12
N GLU A 285 0.39 10.81 -18.17
CA GLU A 285 0.13 11.26 -19.53
C GLU A 285 -1.04 10.47 -20.10
N VAL A 286 -2.01 11.18 -20.70
CA VAL A 286 -3.13 10.59 -21.43
C VAL A 286 -2.99 10.95 -22.91
N PHE A 287 -2.70 9.95 -23.72
CA PHE A 287 -2.67 10.07 -25.18
C PHE A 287 -3.97 9.57 -25.78
N LYS A 288 -4.60 10.37 -26.63
CA LYS A 288 -5.86 10.08 -27.30
C LYS A 288 -5.73 10.29 -28.80
N ASP A 289 -6.14 9.30 -29.58
CA ASP A 289 -6.26 9.38 -31.05
C ASP A 289 -7.59 8.77 -31.51
N PRO A 290 -8.72 9.44 -31.26
CA PRO A 290 -10.05 8.88 -31.53
C PRO A 290 -10.37 8.71 -33.00
N GLY A 291 -9.51 9.20 -33.89
CA GLY A 291 -9.76 9.15 -35.34
C GLY A 291 -10.89 10.10 -35.81
N GLY A 292 -11.56 9.73 -36.91
CA GLY A 292 -12.74 10.47 -37.38
C GLY A 292 -12.46 11.91 -37.81
N GLY A 293 -11.21 12.28 -38.11
CA GLY A 293 -10.80 13.65 -38.47
C GLY A 293 -10.43 14.51 -37.26
N VAL A 294 -10.49 13.97 -36.03
CA VAL A 294 -9.99 14.62 -34.82
C VAL A 294 -8.50 14.32 -34.68
N GLY A 295 -7.66 15.36 -34.58
CA GLY A 295 -6.21 15.20 -34.40
C GLY A 295 -5.87 14.57 -33.04
N PRO A 296 -4.79 13.79 -32.99
CA PRO A 296 -4.32 13.21 -31.69
C PRO A 296 -3.98 14.29 -30.66
N THR A 297 -4.23 14.00 -29.40
CA THR A 297 -3.92 14.90 -28.29
C THR A 297 -3.15 14.17 -27.19
N THR A 298 -2.34 14.94 -26.47
CA THR A 298 -1.65 14.47 -25.26
C THR A 298 -1.94 15.43 -24.12
N VAL A 299 -2.45 14.91 -23.02
CA VAL A 299 -2.72 15.66 -21.79
C VAL A 299 -1.75 15.23 -20.70
N ARG A 300 -1.06 16.21 -20.12
CA ARG A 300 -0.22 16.06 -18.92
C ARG A 300 -0.72 17.03 -17.85
N PRO A 301 -1.44 16.57 -16.83
CA PRO A 301 -1.97 17.46 -15.81
C PRO A 301 -0.85 17.99 -14.91
N THR A 302 -1.06 19.19 -14.35
CA THR A 302 -0.28 19.65 -13.21
C THR A 302 -0.89 19.09 -11.94
N LEU A 303 -0.11 18.31 -11.19
CA LEU A 303 -0.53 17.62 -9.97
C LEU A 303 -0.08 18.39 -8.72
N PRO A 304 -0.79 18.25 -7.59
CA PRO A 304 -0.37 18.85 -6.34
C PRO A 304 0.97 18.29 -5.83
N TRP A 305 1.77 19.16 -5.19
CA TRP A 305 3.07 18.80 -4.59
C TRP A 305 2.88 17.99 -3.30
N VAL A 306 2.30 16.81 -3.42
CA VAL A 306 2.10 15.87 -2.33
C VAL A 306 2.53 14.48 -2.79
N HIS A 307 3.34 13.81 -1.98
CA HIS A 307 3.77 12.42 -2.25
C HIS A 307 2.77 11.40 -1.71
N ALA A 308 2.85 10.18 -2.23
CA ALA A 308 1.91 9.11 -1.96
C ALA A 308 1.69 8.81 -0.47
N MET A 309 2.78 8.74 0.34
CA MET A 309 2.68 8.45 1.78
C MET A 309 1.93 9.54 2.55
N LYS A 310 2.15 10.82 2.21
CA LYS A 310 1.40 11.91 2.83
C LYS A 310 -0.06 11.92 2.38
N GLN A 311 -0.30 11.72 1.09
CA GLN A 311 -1.68 11.64 0.58
C GLN A 311 -2.44 10.46 1.20
N GLN A 312 -1.76 9.34 1.45
CA GLN A 312 -2.33 8.20 2.15
C GLN A 312 -2.77 8.54 3.58
N ALA A 313 -1.95 9.30 4.33
CA ALA A 313 -2.33 9.81 5.65
C ALA A 313 -3.55 10.75 5.57
N ILE A 314 -3.59 11.66 4.59
CA ILE A 314 -4.75 12.53 4.34
C ILE A 314 -5.99 11.69 4.03
N ASN A 315 -5.87 10.66 3.19
CA ASN A 315 -7.00 9.80 2.82
C ASN A 315 -7.53 9.00 4.03
N PHE A 316 -6.66 8.49 4.91
CA PHE A 316 -7.10 7.79 6.13
C PHE A 316 -7.87 8.74 7.06
N VAL A 317 -7.34 9.95 7.30
CA VAL A 317 -8.02 10.97 8.11
C VAL A 317 -9.35 11.40 7.48
N ALA A 318 -9.41 11.53 6.16
CA ALA A 318 -10.65 11.85 5.45
C ALA A 318 -11.69 10.72 5.55
N ALA A 319 -11.24 9.44 5.46
CA ALA A 319 -12.11 8.28 5.60
C ALA A 319 -12.70 8.18 7.01
N ILE A 320 -11.93 8.44 8.08
CA ILE A 320 -12.44 8.52 9.46
C ILE A 320 -13.55 9.57 9.58
N ARG A 321 -13.45 10.67 8.86
CA ARG A 321 -14.47 11.72 8.84
C ARG A 321 -15.66 11.43 7.93
N GLY A 322 -15.71 10.28 7.27
CA GLY A 322 -16.75 9.92 6.29
C GLY A 322 -16.66 10.70 4.97
N GLY A 323 -15.54 11.35 4.69
CA GLY A 323 -15.34 12.14 3.45
C GLY A 323 -15.02 11.29 2.21
N CYS A 324 -14.56 10.07 2.39
CA CYS A 324 -14.27 9.10 1.31
C CYS A 324 -14.23 7.68 1.88
N ALA A 325 -14.30 6.68 1.00
CA ALA A 325 -13.94 5.31 1.37
C ALA A 325 -12.41 5.17 1.53
N PRO A 326 -11.92 4.19 2.33
CA PRO A 326 -10.50 3.86 2.38
C PRO A 326 -10.01 3.42 0.98
N PRO A 327 -8.83 3.87 0.52
CA PRO A 327 -8.30 3.53 -0.81
C PRO A 327 -8.13 2.04 -1.07
N CYS A 328 -7.87 1.25 -0.05
CA CYS A 328 -7.81 -0.22 -0.10
C CYS A 328 -8.22 -0.76 1.26
N ASP A 329 -9.26 -1.58 1.31
CA ASP A 329 -9.68 -2.27 2.53
C ASP A 329 -9.02 -3.65 2.67
N ALA A 330 -9.31 -4.32 3.79
CA ALA A 330 -8.76 -5.64 4.08
C ALA A 330 -9.24 -6.72 3.10
N ALA A 331 -10.48 -6.63 2.61
CA ALA A 331 -11.04 -7.61 1.67
C ALA A 331 -10.35 -7.51 0.30
N GLU A 332 -10.13 -6.30 -0.21
CA GLU A 332 -9.32 -6.10 -1.42
C GLU A 332 -7.87 -6.57 -1.25
N ALA A 333 -7.25 -6.28 -0.10
CA ALA A 333 -5.88 -6.70 0.18
C ALA A 333 -5.73 -8.23 0.31
N MET A 334 -6.79 -8.93 0.70
CA MET A 334 -6.84 -10.40 0.70
C MET A 334 -6.70 -10.99 -0.71
N GLU A 335 -7.28 -10.34 -1.72
CA GLU A 335 -7.15 -10.78 -3.11
C GLU A 335 -5.69 -10.71 -3.60
N ASP A 336 -4.89 -9.78 -3.07
CA ASP A 336 -3.46 -9.70 -3.39
C ASP A 336 -2.67 -10.90 -2.86
N LEU A 337 -3.01 -11.39 -1.65
CA LEU A 337 -2.39 -12.59 -1.09
C LEU A 337 -2.71 -13.84 -1.91
N LYS A 338 -3.94 -13.93 -2.44
CA LYS A 338 -4.36 -15.04 -3.33
C LYS A 338 -3.58 -15.00 -4.64
N VAL A 339 -3.46 -13.84 -5.28
CA VAL A 339 -2.67 -13.67 -6.51
C VAL A 339 -1.20 -14.03 -6.26
N ALA A 340 -0.62 -13.58 -5.14
CA ALA A 340 0.74 -13.94 -4.76
C ALA A 340 0.91 -15.47 -4.61
N ARG A 341 -0.06 -16.13 -3.98
CA ARG A 341 -0.05 -17.60 -3.82
C ARG A 341 -0.13 -18.32 -5.17
N ASP A 342 -0.97 -17.86 -6.07
CA ASP A 342 -1.11 -18.44 -7.42
C ASP A 342 0.17 -18.25 -8.25
N TYR A 343 0.82 -17.08 -8.15
CA TYR A 343 2.12 -16.85 -8.78
C TYR A 343 3.18 -17.84 -8.29
N ILE A 344 3.29 -18.04 -6.97
CA ILE A 344 4.26 -18.97 -6.39
C ILE A 344 3.99 -20.41 -6.84
N ARG A 345 2.71 -20.83 -6.87
CA ARG A 345 2.32 -22.15 -7.40
C ARG A 345 2.76 -22.34 -8.85
N LEU A 346 2.49 -21.37 -9.69
CA LEU A 346 2.85 -21.46 -11.11
C LEU A 346 4.36 -21.45 -11.34
N ARG A 347 5.11 -20.66 -10.54
CA ARG A 347 6.55 -20.53 -10.70
C ARG A 347 7.31 -21.74 -10.20
N TYR A 348 6.92 -22.31 -9.08
CA TYR A 348 7.65 -23.38 -8.41
C TYR A 348 6.97 -24.75 -8.49
N GLY A 349 5.76 -24.85 -9.07
CA GLY A 349 5.05 -26.10 -9.28
C GLY A 349 4.54 -26.74 -7.98
N LYS A 350 4.33 -25.95 -6.93
CA LYS A 350 3.98 -26.43 -5.59
C LYS A 350 2.78 -25.72 -5.00
#